data_00b4222808119ad92845438c98b2feb4
#
_entry.id   00b4222808119ad92845438c98b2feb4
#
_cell.length_a   1.000
_cell.length_b   1.000
_cell.length_c   1.000
_cell.angle_alpha   90.00
_cell.angle_beta   90.00
_cell.angle_gamma   90.00
#
_symmetry.space_group_name_H-M   'P 1'
#
loop_
_entity.id
_entity.type
_entity.pdbx_description
1 polymer ?
#
loop_
_entity_poly.entity_id
_entity_poly.type
_entity_poly.pdbx_seq_one_letter_code
_entity_poly.pdbx_strand_id
1 'polypeptide(L)'
;MDENGFVTALKSESLQELQGIPKSDLHSHAGRGGHISFFEKYCGVKIAPPSVPFENLYEMNLWLKENVKCHLPGGAEGYLKQVEAFFVQAAADNVTVLALSFCVDEIQLLGGMDAFTNTIDGMCKKYAPNTALYPDLALGYFREEVNDLEEILAGKWFSGVDITNYLGTYTMDELKRISMKAKDNGLILKAHIGEFGEADDVWRYAEELGLDQIQHGVLAAKSEKVMRYLADNNIQLNVCPTSNVMLKVCADYKTHPIHALFENGVKVTINTDDLLIFNSTLSEEYLKLYKAGMKADDLEVIRQIGLCGERK
;
A
#
# COMPACT_ATOMS: atom_id res chain seq x y z
N MET A 1 4.14 -16.98 -21.13
CA MET A 1 4.83 -15.72 -20.81
C MET A 1 6.24 -16.10 -20.40
N ASP A 2 7.20 -15.39 -20.92
CA ASP A 2 8.63 -15.69 -20.74
C ASP A 2 8.98 -15.60 -19.26
N GLU A 3 9.22 -16.74 -18.60
CA GLU A 3 9.56 -16.83 -17.18
C GLU A 3 10.81 -16.00 -16.81
N ASN A 4 11.57 -15.58 -17.82
CA ASN A 4 12.81 -14.81 -17.68
C ASN A 4 12.67 -13.29 -17.98
N GLY A 5 11.51 -12.81 -18.43
CA GLY A 5 11.35 -11.42 -18.88
C GLY A 5 11.64 -10.39 -17.78
N PHE A 6 11.12 -10.61 -16.55
CA PHE A 6 11.33 -9.70 -15.43
C PHE A 6 12.79 -9.66 -14.96
N VAL A 7 13.42 -10.83 -14.82
CA VAL A 7 14.84 -10.94 -14.45
C VAL A 7 15.73 -10.29 -15.50
N THR A 8 15.40 -10.45 -16.78
CA THR A 8 16.12 -9.83 -17.90
C THR A 8 15.98 -8.31 -17.87
N ALA A 9 14.76 -7.79 -17.65
CA ALA A 9 14.49 -6.35 -17.54
C ALA A 9 15.23 -5.71 -16.35
N LEU A 10 15.31 -6.39 -15.20
CA LEU A 10 16.12 -5.94 -14.07
C LEU A 10 17.60 -5.90 -14.41
N LYS A 11 18.14 -6.98 -15.02
CA LYS A 11 19.56 -7.07 -15.39
C LYS A 11 19.97 -6.05 -16.45
N SER A 12 19.06 -5.67 -17.35
CA SER A 12 19.26 -4.60 -18.34
C SER A 12 18.97 -3.20 -17.78
N GLU A 13 18.50 -3.11 -16.53
CA GLU A 13 18.04 -1.87 -15.87
C GLU A 13 16.98 -1.10 -16.69
N SER A 14 16.17 -1.82 -17.47
CA SER A 14 15.18 -1.24 -18.37
C SER A 14 13.86 -0.98 -17.66
N LEU A 15 13.64 0.26 -17.22
CA LEU A 15 12.37 0.67 -16.60
C LEU A 15 11.18 0.43 -17.56
N GLN A 16 11.37 0.71 -18.85
CA GLN A 16 10.31 0.51 -19.86
C GLN A 16 9.90 -0.95 -19.99
N GLU A 17 10.83 -1.90 -19.95
CA GLU A 17 10.51 -3.33 -19.97
C GLU A 17 9.82 -3.76 -18.68
N LEU A 18 10.31 -3.28 -17.51
CA LEU A 18 9.68 -3.56 -16.21
C LEU A 18 8.23 -3.08 -16.15
N GLN A 19 7.94 -1.90 -16.73
CA GLN A 19 6.57 -1.35 -16.79
C GLN A 19 5.61 -2.26 -17.58
N GLY A 20 6.11 -2.98 -18.59
CA GLY A 20 5.32 -3.92 -19.38
C GLY A 20 4.99 -5.24 -18.67
N ILE A 21 5.64 -5.55 -17.54
CA ILE A 21 5.50 -6.84 -16.86
C ILE A 21 4.46 -6.78 -15.75
N PRO A 22 3.53 -7.77 -15.65
CA PRO A 22 2.52 -7.80 -14.60
C PRO A 22 3.13 -7.78 -13.19
N LYS A 23 2.57 -6.93 -12.33
CA LYS A 23 2.96 -6.76 -10.92
C LYS A 23 1.73 -6.62 -10.04
N SER A 24 1.94 -6.71 -8.73
CA SER A 24 0.93 -6.42 -7.72
C SER A 24 1.33 -5.21 -6.89
N ASP A 25 0.36 -4.40 -6.48
CA ASP A 25 0.51 -3.39 -5.45
C ASP A 25 -0.52 -3.69 -4.35
N LEU A 26 -0.07 -4.19 -3.21
CA LEU A 26 -0.92 -4.70 -2.14
C LEU A 26 -1.00 -3.75 -0.93
N HIS A 27 -0.38 -2.58 -1.09
CA HIS A 27 -0.45 -1.51 -0.10
C HIS A 27 -0.35 -0.13 -0.75
N SER A 28 -1.50 0.54 -0.84
CA SER A 28 -1.59 1.93 -1.31
C SER A 28 -2.90 2.59 -0.87
N HIS A 29 -2.93 3.92 -0.90
CA HIS A 29 -4.03 4.75 -0.42
C HIS A 29 -4.70 5.50 -1.57
N ALA A 30 -6.03 5.38 -1.71
CA ALA A 30 -6.80 5.91 -2.85
C ALA A 30 -6.64 7.43 -3.07
N GLY A 31 -6.66 8.20 -1.97
CA GLY A 31 -6.52 9.65 -2.00
C GLY A 31 -5.08 10.17 -2.11
N ARG A 32 -4.08 9.28 -2.33
CA ARG A 32 -2.63 9.61 -2.35
C ARG A 32 -1.88 8.93 -3.50
N GLY A 33 -2.64 8.40 -4.47
CA GLY A 33 -2.08 7.69 -5.62
C GLY A 33 -1.85 8.59 -6.82
N GLY A 34 -1.22 7.99 -7.83
CA GLY A 34 -0.92 8.61 -9.10
C GLY A 34 0.44 9.30 -9.14
N HIS A 35 0.98 9.41 -10.34
CA HIS A 35 2.29 10.04 -10.55
C HIS A 35 2.14 11.57 -10.62
N ILE A 36 3.10 12.31 -10.09
CA ILE A 36 3.13 13.80 -10.08
C ILE A 36 2.85 14.38 -11.48
N SER A 37 3.39 13.77 -12.54
CA SER A 37 3.19 14.25 -13.92
C SER A 37 1.72 14.29 -14.37
N PHE A 38 0.85 13.44 -13.81
CA PHE A 38 -0.58 13.52 -14.07
C PHE A 38 -1.16 14.84 -13.55
N PHE A 39 -0.78 15.21 -12.33
CA PHE A 39 -1.27 16.44 -11.68
C PHE A 39 -0.66 17.68 -12.31
N GLU A 40 0.62 17.65 -12.68
CA GLU A 40 1.24 18.74 -13.45
C GLU A 40 0.48 19.02 -14.74
N LYS A 41 0.13 17.97 -15.47
CA LYS A 41 -0.65 18.09 -16.72
C LYS A 41 -2.07 18.59 -16.47
N TYR A 42 -2.73 18.08 -15.42
CA TYR A 42 -4.11 18.46 -15.08
C TYR A 42 -4.21 19.90 -14.59
N CYS A 43 -3.33 20.29 -13.66
CA CYS A 43 -3.37 21.62 -13.03
C CYS A 43 -2.63 22.72 -13.82
N GLY A 44 -1.79 22.33 -14.78
CA GLY A 44 -0.95 23.29 -15.54
C GLY A 44 0.18 23.90 -14.73
N VAL A 45 0.59 23.28 -13.63
CA VAL A 45 1.66 23.74 -12.72
C VAL A 45 2.79 22.72 -12.68
N LYS A 46 4.00 23.15 -12.29
CA LYS A 46 5.11 22.27 -11.99
C LYS A 46 5.12 21.91 -10.52
N ILE A 47 5.26 20.61 -10.21
CA ILE A 47 5.29 20.08 -8.85
C ILE A 47 6.64 19.38 -8.66
N ALA A 48 7.51 19.97 -7.85
CA ALA A 48 8.77 19.34 -7.50
C ALA A 48 8.53 18.21 -6.50
N PRO A 49 8.96 16.96 -6.76
CA PRO A 49 8.88 15.90 -5.77
C PRO A 49 9.71 16.24 -4.54
N PRO A 50 9.44 15.62 -3.37
CA PRO A 50 10.27 15.78 -2.19
C PRO A 50 11.72 15.40 -2.50
N SER A 51 12.67 16.26 -2.15
CA SER A 51 14.09 16.06 -2.43
C SER A 51 14.88 15.53 -1.24
N VAL A 52 14.27 15.53 -0.05
CA VAL A 52 14.84 15.05 1.21
C VAL A 52 13.79 14.24 1.98
N PRO A 53 14.22 13.29 2.82
CA PRO A 53 13.32 12.55 3.69
C PRO A 53 12.57 13.48 4.66
N PHE A 54 11.32 13.14 4.95
CA PHE A 54 10.46 13.82 5.91
C PHE A 54 10.90 13.53 7.36
N GLU A 55 10.71 14.49 8.26
CA GLU A 55 10.96 14.27 9.69
C GLU A 55 9.86 13.43 10.36
N ASN A 56 8.64 13.49 9.82
CA ASN A 56 7.47 12.78 10.35
C ASN A 56 6.31 12.80 9.37
N LEU A 57 5.25 12.05 9.68
CA LEU A 57 4.00 11.98 8.88
C LEU A 57 3.29 13.34 8.75
N TYR A 58 3.44 14.24 9.74
CA TYR A 58 2.83 15.56 9.64
C TYR A 58 3.45 16.39 8.51
N GLU A 59 4.77 16.43 8.41
CA GLU A 59 5.47 17.12 7.31
C GLU A 59 5.13 16.52 5.95
N MET A 60 5.06 15.20 5.87
CA MET A 60 4.64 14.48 4.66
C MET A 60 3.24 14.90 4.21
N ASN A 61 2.28 14.92 5.14
CA ASN A 61 0.91 15.35 4.86
C ASN A 61 0.82 16.83 4.49
N LEU A 62 1.64 17.68 5.13
CA LEU A 62 1.72 19.10 4.82
C LEU A 62 2.25 19.33 3.40
N TRP A 63 3.31 18.59 3.01
CA TRP A 63 3.83 18.65 1.66
C TRP A 63 2.75 18.30 0.61
N LEU A 64 2.00 17.22 0.81
CA LEU A 64 0.91 16.82 -0.08
C LEU A 64 -0.16 17.91 -0.20
N LYS A 65 -0.55 18.50 0.94
CA LYS A 65 -1.54 19.58 0.98
C LYS A 65 -1.07 20.82 0.22
N GLU A 66 0.17 21.24 0.45
CA GLU A 66 0.69 22.51 -0.06
C GLU A 66 1.19 22.43 -1.51
N ASN A 67 1.62 21.26 -1.98
CA ASN A 67 2.22 21.12 -3.31
C ASN A 67 1.29 20.45 -4.33
N VAL A 68 0.28 19.69 -3.88
CA VAL A 68 -0.63 18.98 -4.80
C VAL A 68 -2.08 19.34 -4.54
N LYS A 69 -2.60 19.07 -3.32
CA LYS A 69 -4.04 19.25 -3.04
C LYS A 69 -4.51 20.71 -3.18
N CYS A 70 -3.63 21.68 -2.92
CA CYS A 70 -3.96 23.10 -3.11
C CYS A 70 -4.26 23.49 -4.57
N HIS A 71 -3.86 22.67 -5.53
CA HIS A 71 -4.11 22.90 -6.96
C HIS A 71 -5.33 22.12 -7.49
N LEU A 72 -5.92 21.24 -6.67
CA LEU A 72 -7.08 20.43 -7.04
C LEU A 72 -8.39 21.10 -6.63
N PRO A 73 -9.50 20.82 -7.33
CA PRO A 73 -10.82 21.19 -6.84
C PRO A 73 -11.08 20.63 -5.44
N GLY A 74 -11.89 21.31 -4.65
CA GLY A 74 -12.31 20.81 -3.35
C GLY A 74 -13.32 19.67 -3.44
N GLY A 75 -13.48 18.91 -2.34
CA GLY A 75 -14.51 17.86 -2.21
C GLY A 75 -14.33 16.68 -3.14
N ALA A 76 -15.46 16.09 -3.56
CA ALA A 76 -15.50 14.87 -4.36
C ALA A 76 -14.73 14.98 -5.69
N GLU A 77 -14.78 16.12 -6.36
CA GLU A 77 -14.10 16.31 -7.65
C GLU A 77 -12.59 16.14 -7.53
N GLY A 78 -11.95 16.79 -6.57
CA GLY A 78 -10.51 16.67 -6.36
C GLY A 78 -10.10 15.29 -5.87
N TYR A 79 -10.91 14.65 -5.03
CA TYR A 79 -10.70 13.27 -4.62
C TYR A 79 -10.74 12.30 -5.82
N LEU A 80 -11.77 12.40 -6.65
CA LEU A 80 -11.89 11.56 -7.85
C LEU A 80 -10.74 11.78 -8.85
N LYS A 81 -10.13 12.97 -8.89
CA LYS A 81 -8.91 13.18 -9.69
C LYS A 81 -7.71 12.42 -9.14
N GLN A 82 -7.60 12.27 -7.84
CA GLN A 82 -6.54 11.46 -7.22
C GLN A 82 -6.75 9.97 -7.51
N VAL A 83 -7.98 9.48 -7.40
CA VAL A 83 -8.34 8.08 -7.76
C VAL A 83 -8.12 7.81 -9.26
N GLU A 84 -8.51 8.76 -10.14
CA GLU A 84 -8.22 8.67 -11.59
C GLU A 84 -6.72 8.53 -11.85
N ALA A 85 -5.92 9.40 -11.24
CA ALA A 85 -4.47 9.37 -11.39
C ALA A 85 -3.86 8.04 -10.93
N PHE A 86 -4.40 7.48 -9.85
CA PHE A 86 -3.97 6.17 -9.35
C PHE A 86 -4.21 5.06 -10.39
N PHE A 87 -5.44 4.92 -10.89
CA PHE A 87 -5.76 3.88 -11.88
C PHE A 87 -5.00 4.07 -13.21
N VAL A 88 -4.82 5.32 -13.66
CA VAL A 88 -4.00 5.62 -14.84
C VAL A 88 -2.56 5.15 -14.63
N GLN A 89 -1.98 5.39 -13.46
CA GLN A 89 -0.63 4.96 -13.12
C GLN A 89 -0.54 3.44 -12.98
N ALA A 90 -1.52 2.80 -12.33
CA ALA A 90 -1.57 1.35 -12.19
C ALA A 90 -1.58 0.65 -13.57
N ALA A 91 -2.37 1.17 -14.51
CA ALA A 91 -2.40 0.66 -15.88
C ALA A 91 -1.07 0.90 -16.61
N ALA A 92 -0.45 2.07 -16.46
CA ALA A 92 0.81 2.43 -17.10
C ALA A 92 1.98 1.56 -16.60
N ASP A 93 1.93 1.10 -15.36
CA ASP A 93 2.95 0.24 -14.74
C ASP A 93 2.55 -1.25 -14.71
N ASN A 94 1.48 -1.62 -15.44
CA ASN A 94 0.95 -2.98 -15.54
C ASN A 94 0.73 -3.65 -14.18
N VAL A 95 0.11 -2.91 -13.24
CA VAL A 95 -0.35 -3.45 -11.97
C VAL A 95 -1.63 -4.24 -12.22
N THR A 96 -1.54 -5.57 -12.18
CA THR A 96 -2.66 -6.47 -12.48
C THR A 96 -3.40 -6.97 -11.25
N VAL A 97 -2.78 -6.85 -10.06
CA VAL A 97 -3.39 -7.14 -8.75
C VAL A 97 -3.18 -5.92 -7.86
N LEU A 98 -4.26 -5.30 -7.43
CA LEU A 98 -4.23 -4.05 -6.69
C LEU A 98 -5.09 -4.14 -5.44
N ALA A 99 -4.47 -4.04 -4.25
CA ALA A 99 -5.18 -3.75 -3.02
C ALA A 99 -5.10 -2.24 -2.73
N LEU A 100 -6.25 -1.59 -2.66
CA LEU A 100 -6.35 -0.15 -2.52
C LEU A 100 -7.20 0.18 -1.30
N SER A 101 -6.61 0.93 -0.35
CA SER A 101 -7.26 1.31 0.90
C SER A 101 -8.12 2.57 0.72
N PHE A 102 -9.36 2.51 1.21
CA PHE A 102 -10.35 3.57 1.20
C PHE A 102 -10.83 3.89 2.61
N CYS A 103 -10.88 5.17 2.96
CA CYS A 103 -11.36 5.64 4.26
C CYS A 103 -12.90 5.79 4.29
N VAL A 104 -13.49 5.72 5.47
CA VAL A 104 -14.95 5.87 5.66
C VAL A 104 -15.45 7.24 5.19
N ASP A 105 -14.67 8.31 5.42
CA ASP A 105 -15.03 9.66 4.98
C ASP A 105 -15.06 9.80 3.45
N GLU A 106 -14.27 9.00 2.71
CA GLU A 106 -14.31 8.94 1.24
C GLU A 106 -15.60 8.32 0.72
N ILE A 107 -16.16 7.33 1.43
CA ILE A 107 -17.47 6.74 1.15
C ILE A 107 -18.57 7.78 1.33
N GLN A 108 -18.52 8.51 2.45
CA GLN A 108 -19.46 9.57 2.76
C GLN A 108 -19.37 10.74 1.77
N LEU A 109 -18.13 11.10 1.37
CA LEU A 109 -17.85 12.16 0.39
C LEU A 109 -18.52 11.91 -0.97
N LEU A 110 -18.65 10.64 -1.37
CA LEU A 110 -19.28 10.23 -2.63
C LEU A 110 -20.77 9.89 -2.50
N GLY A 111 -21.38 10.08 -1.32
CA GLY A 111 -22.82 9.93 -1.12
C GLY A 111 -23.25 8.55 -0.65
N GLY A 112 -22.37 7.80 0.01
CA GLY A 112 -22.61 6.48 0.60
C GLY A 112 -22.19 5.31 -0.27
N MET A 113 -22.37 4.10 0.26
CA MET A 113 -21.78 2.87 -0.32
C MET A 113 -22.13 2.63 -1.79
N ASP A 114 -23.41 2.72 -2.17
CA ASP A 114 -23.83 2.42 -3.55
C ASP A 114 -23.22 3.39 -4.57
N ALA A 115 -23.23 4.70 -4.27
CA ALA A 115 -22.63 5.71 -5.14
C ALA A 115 -21.11 5.55 -5.21
N PHE A 116 -20.47 5.27 -4.06
CA PHE A 116 -19.05 5.07 -3.94
C PHE A 116 -18.59 3.86 -4.77
N THR A 117 -19.14 2.67 -4.53
CA THR A 117 -18.73 1.43 -5.20
C THR A 117 -18.94 1.50 -6.71
N ASN A 118 -20.10 1.97 -7.17
CA ASN A 118 -20.37 2.17 -8.60
C ASN A 118 -19.38 3.13 -9.25
N THR A 119 -18.99 4.20 -8.54
CA THR A 119 -18.03 5.18 -9.04
C THR A 119 -16.64 4.58 -9.15
N ILE A 120 -16.13 3.94 -8.08
CA ILE A 120 -14.78 3.36 -8.05
C ILE A 120 -14.65 2.22 -9.06
N ASP A 121 -15.62 1.29 -9.11
CA ASP A 121 -15.61 0.19 -10.09
C ASP A 121 -15.66 0.72 -11.54
N GLY A 122 -16.48 1.74 -11.79
CA GLY A 122 -16.55 2.41 -13.09
C GLY A 122 -15.21 3.05 -13.49
N MET A 123 -14.51 3.68 -12.54
CA MET A 123 -13.21 4.28 -12.77
C MET A 123 -12.12 3.22 -12.99
N CYS A 124 -12.08 2.17 -12.18
CA CYS A 124 -11.16 1.05 -12.35
C CYS A 124 -11.33 0.42 -13.76
N LYS A 125 -12.57 0.09 -14.12
CA LYS A 125 -12.88 -0.46 -15.45
C LYS A 125 -12.48 0.48 -16.60
N LYS A 126 -12.62 1.78 -16.42
CA LYS A 126 -12.30 2.79 -17.44
C LYS A 126 -10.80 3.01 -17.62
N TYR A 127 -10.05 3.13 -16.53
CA TYR A 127 -8.67 3.58 -16.56
C TYR A 127 -7.65 2.45 -16.38
N ALA A 128 -8.04 1.35 -15.71
CA ALA A 128 -7.19 0.18 -15.45
C ALA A 128 -7.94 -1.14 -15.72
N PRO A 129 -8.43 -1.38 -16.95
CA PRO A 129 -9.33 -2.51 -17.26
C PRO A 129 -8.71 -3.89 -17.05
N ASN A 130 -7.39 -4.00 -16.98
CA ASN A 130 -6.66 -5.24 -16.75
C ASN A 130 -6.26 -5.45 -15.28
N THR A 131 -6.65 -4.55 -14.38
CA THR A 131 -6.34 -4.60 -12.96
C THR A 131 -7.48 -5.27 -12.19
N ALA A 132 -7.18 -6.32 -11.45
CA ALA A 132 -8.08 -6.88 -10.45
C ALA A 132 -7.96 -6.02 -9.18
N LEU A 133 -9.05 -5.31 -8.85
CA LEU A 133 -9.13 -4.47 -7.66
C LEU A 133 -9.60 -5.29 -6.45
N TYR A 134 -8.85 -5.21 -5.36
CA TYR A 134 -9.16 -5.74 -4.04
C TYR A 134 -9.24 -4.58 -3.05
N PRO A 135 -10.42 -3.99 -2.85
CA PRO A 135 -10.56 -2.82 -1.99
C PRO A 135 -10.44 -3.18 -0.52
N ASP A 136 -9.65 -2.39 0.21
CA ASP A 136 -9.52 -2.47 1.66
C ASP A 136 -10.25 -1.31 2.32
N LEU A 137 -10.98 -1.59 3.43
CA LEU A 137 -11.54 -0.56 4.29
C LEU A 137 -10.49 -0.10 5.28
N ALA A 138 -10.01 1.13 5.14
CA ALA A 138 -9.05 1.74 6.06
C ALA A 138 -9.76 2.27 7.31
N LEU A 139 -9.26 1.88 8.49
CA LEU A 139 -9.78 2.26 9.80
C LEU A 139 -8.65 2.72 10.73
N GLY A 140 -8.95 3.62 11.67
CA GLY A 140 -8.02 4.07 12.71
C GLY A 140 -7.74 5.56 12.69
N TYR A 141 -8.37 6.31 11.82
CA TYR A 141 -8.18 7.75 11.69
C TYR A 141 -9.04 8.53 12.68
N PHE A 142 -10.29 8.11 12.91
CA PHE A 142 -11.21 8.74 13.87
C PHE A 142 -12.20 7.72 14.44
N ARG A 143 -12.72 7.99 15.65
CA ARG A 143 -13.53 6.99 16.39
C ARG A 143 -14.88 6.68 15.77
N GLU A 144 -15.45 7.63 15.07
CA GLU A 144 -16.79 7.54 14.46
C GLU A 144 -16.85 6.55 13.29
N GLU A 145 -15.71 6.15 12.71
CA GLU A 145 -15.61 5.20 11.60
C GLU A 145 -16.35 3.88 11.86
N VAL A 146 -16.34 3.43 13.11
CA VAL A 146 -16.95 2.14 13.48
C VAL A 146 -18.47 2.19 13.62
N ASN A 147 -19.09 3.37 13.61
CA ASN A 147 -20.53 3.51 13.72
C ASN A 147 -21.24 2.89 12.52
N ASP A 148 -20.66 3.05 11.32
CA ASP A 148 -21.22 2.59 10.05
C ASP A 148 -20.60 1.25 9.59
N LEU A 149 -19.68 0.66 10.39
CA LEU A 149 -18.89 -0.50 10.00
C LEU A 149 -19.76 -1.69 9.57
N GLU A 150 -20.83 -1.99 10.28
CA GLU A 150 -21.71 -3.12 9.95
C GLU A 150 -22.44 -2.90 8.62
N GLU A 151 -22.92 -1.69 8.37
CA GLU A 151 -23.58 -1.32 7.11
C GLU A 151 -22.59 -1.38 5.94
N ILE A 152 -21.39 -0.83 6.13
CA ILE A 152 -20.32 -0.84 5.12
C ILE A 152 -19.93 -2.28 4.75
N LEU A 153 -19.73 -3.15 5.75
CA LEU A 153 -19.36 -4.55 5.54
C LEU A 153 -20.49 -5.38 4.94
N ALA A 154 -21.74 -5.05 5.24
CA ALA A 154 -22.90 -5.72 4.65
C ALA A 154 -22.97 -5.59 3.13
N GLY A 155 -22.39 -4.54 2.56
CA GLY A 155 -22.27 -4.31 1.12
C GLY A 155 -21.38 -5.32 0.38
N LYS A 156 -20.53 -6.08 1.10
CA LYS A 156 -19.64 -7.14 0.58
C LYS A 156 -18.74 -6.72 -0.60
N TRP A 157 -18.43 -5.44 -0.70
CA TRP A 157 -17.56 -4.91 -1.73
C TRP A 157 -16.08 -4.95 -1.33
N PHE A 158 -15.79 -4.75 -0.04
CA PHE A 158 -14.43 -4.80 0.47
C PHE A 158 -13.87 -6.23 0.51
N SER A 159 -12.60 -6.36 0.18
CA SER A 159 -11.81 -7.60 0.23
C SER A 159 -11.03 -7.73 1.53
N GLY A 160 -10.72 -6.61 2.18
CA GLY A 160 -9.98 -6.56 3.42
C GLY A 160 -10.35 -5.38 4.30
N VAL A 161 -9.80 -5.41 5.51
CA VAL A 161 -9.76 -4.29 6.46
C VAL A 161 -8.30 -3.97 6.74
N ASP A 162 -7.94 -2.69 6.59
CA ASP A 162 -6.60 -2.16 6.83
C ASP A 162 -6.60 -1.19 8.03
N ILE A 163 -6.00 -1.61 9.14
CA ILE A 163 -6.00 -0.86 10.39
C ILE A 163 -4.80 0.08 10.44
N THR A 164 -5.03 1.40 10.53
CA THR A 164 -4.02 2.45 10.65
C THR A 164 -4.14 3.15 12.00
N ASN A 165 -3.71 2.52 13.08
CA ASN A 165 -3.93 3.03 14.44
C ASN A 165 -2.76 3.85 15.01
N TYR A 166 -2.02 4.61 14.19
CA TYR A 166 -0.86 5.42 14.62
C TYR A 166 -1.20 6.46 15.70
N LEU A 167 -2.40 6.98 15.69
CA LEU A 167 -2.86 7.99 16.66
C LEU A 167 -3.40 7.38 17.95
N GLY A 168 -3.44 6.04 18.08
CA GLY A 168 -4.03 5.37 19.22
C GLY A 168 -5.55 5.61 19.33
N THR A 169 -6.22 5.73 18.18
CA THR A 169 -7.67 5.95 18.07
C THR A 169 -8.46 4.87 18.79
N TYR A 170 -8.02 3.62 18.67
CA TYR A 170 -8.65 2.44 19.25
C TYR A 170 -7.75 1.77 20.28
N THR A 171 -8.37 1.28 21.36
CA THR A 171 -7.73 0.36 22.31
C THR A 171 -7.57 -1.03 21.69
N MET A 172 -6.71 -1.87 22.26
CA MET A 172 -6.53 -3.25 21.79
C MET A 172 -7.84 -4.06 21.81
N ASP A 173 -8.69 -3.86 22.80
CA ASP A 173 -9.99 -4.57 22.87
C ASP A 173 -10.96 -4.10 21.78
N GLU A 174 -10.91 -2.85 21.38
CA GLU A 174 -11.68 -2.34 20.22
C GLU A 174 -11.13 -2.90 18.92
N LEU A 175 -9.81 -2.94 18.75
CA LEU A 175 -9.16 -3.55 17.60
C LEU A 175 -9.50 -5.04 17.44
N LYS A 176 -9.53 -5.80 18.56
CA LYS A 176 -9.96 -7.20 18.56
C LYS A 176 -11.40 -7.38 18.09
N ARG A 177 -12.31 -6.45 18.48
CA ARG A 177 -13.71 -6.47 18.00
C ARG A 177 -13.81 -6.17 16.50
N ILE A 178 -13.04 -5.20 16.00
CA ILE A 178 -12.95 -4.91 14.57
C ILE A 178 -12.41 -6.13 13.82
N SER A 179 -11.34 -6.75 14.33
CA SER A 179 -10.73 -7.95 13.75
C SER A 179 -11.70 -9.13 13.65
N MET A 180 -12.48 -9.38 14.72
CA MET A 180 -13.52 -10.43 14.69
C MET A 180 -14.57 -10.14 13.62
N LYS A 181 -15.07 -8.90 13.53
CA LYS A 181 -16.05 -8.51 12.50
C LYS A 181 -15.50 -8.68 11.08
N ALA A 182 -14.25 -8.30 10.84
CA ALA A 182 -13.59 -8.50 9.55
C ALA A 182 -13.51 -9.98 9.18
N LYS A 183 -13.08 -10.82 10.12
CA LYS A 183 -12.98 -12.28 9.92
C LYS A 183 -14.33 -12.95 9.72
N ASP A 184 -15.35 -12.55 10.48
CA ASP A 184 -16.73 -13.07 10.34
C ASP A 184 -17.33 -12.75 8.96
N ASN A 185 -16.85 -11.67 8.32
CA ASN A 185 -17.20 -11.31 6.95
C ASN A 185 -16.25 -11.92 5.89
N GLY A 186 -15.27 -12.75 6.29
CA GLY A 186 -14.32 -13.40 5.38
C GLY A 186 -13.28 -12.46 4.75
N LEU A 187 -13.06 -11.30 5.36
CA LEU A 187 -12.12 -10.29 4.87
C LEU A 187 -10.68 -10.61 5.27
N ILE A 188 -9.72 -10.18 4.47
CA ILE A 188 -8.30 -10.18 4.80
C ILE A 188 -8.06 -9.08 5.84
N LEU A 189 -7.44 -9.44 6.96
CA LEU A 189 -7.14 -8.50 8.02
C LEU A 189 -5.69 -8.00 7.91
N LYS A 190 -5.54 -6.71 7.70
CA LYS A 190 -4.26 -6.01 7.56
C LYS A 190 -4.12 -4.94 8.65
N ALA A 191 -2.88 -4.60 9.00
CA ALA A 191 -2.62 -3.46 9.88
C ALA A 191 -1.26 -2.83 9.59
N HIS A 192 -1.16 -1.51 9.73
CA HIS A 192 0.08 -0.74 9.70
C HIS A 192 0.83 -0.93 11.01
N ILE A 193 1.79 -1.83 11.05
CA ILE A 193 2.59 -2.13 12.25
C ILE A 193 4.05 -2.34 11.85
N GLY A 194 4.98 -1.85 12.69
CA GLY A 194 6.41 -2.06 12.47
C GLY A 194 7.00 -1.22 11.33
N GLU A 195 6.32 -0.15 10.95
CA GLU A 195 6.92 0.99 10.28
C GLU A 195 7.60 1.87 11.33
N PHE A 196 6.89 2.16 12.40
CA PHE A 196 7.39 2.86 13.59
C PHE A 196 7.23 1.95 14.82
N GLY A 197 7.88 2.31 15.96
CA GLY A 197 7.82 1.55 17.21
C GLY A 197 8.89 0.46 17.31
N GLU A 198 8.53 -0.71 17.78
CA GLU A 198 9.46 -1.80 18.10
C GLU A 198 9.10 -3.11 17.35
N ALA A 199 10.10 -4.00 17.22
CA ALA A 199 9.88 -5.32 16.60
C ALA A 199 8.83 -6.16 17.34
N ASP A 200 8.81 -6.08 18.68
CA ASP A 200 7.85 -6.84 19.50
C ASP A 200 6.41 -6.37 19.30
N ASP A 201 6.18 -5.13 18.84
CA ASP A 201 4.84 -4.67 18.47
C ASP A 201 4.32 -5.46 17.26
N VAL A 202 5.18 -5.75 16.28
CA VAL A 202 4.82 -6.54 15.09
C VAL A 202 4.28 -7.90 15.52
N TRP A 203 5.01 -8.61 16.38
CA TRP A 203 4.59 -9.91 16.89
C TRP A 203 3.29 -9.81 17.70
N ARG A 204 3.23 -8.88 18.66
CA ARG A 204 2.08 -8.71 19.56
C ARG A 204 0.78 -8.44 18.80
N TYR A 205 0.80 -7.49 17.88
CA TYR A 205 -0.40 -7.16 17.09
C TYR A 205 -0.78 -8.29 16.14
N ALA A 206 0.20 -8.93 15.50
CA ALA A 206 -0.05 -10.07 14.64
C ALA A 206 -0.76 -11.22 15.38
N GLU A 207 -0.29 -11.54 16.60
CA GLU A 207 -0.86 -12.59 17.45
C GLU A 207 -2.22 -12.20 18.02
N GLU A 208 -2.33 -10.99 18.63
CA GLU A 208 -3.54 -10.57 19.33
C GLU A 208 -4.72 -10.30 18.40
N LEU A 209 -4.48 -9.79 17.19
CA LEU A 209 -5.50 -9.54 16.19
C LEU A 209 -5.65 -10.69 15.21
N GLY A 210 -4.65 -11.58 15.13
CA GLY A 210 -4.57 -12.66 14.13
C GLY A 210 -4.54 -12.11 12.71
N LEU A 211 -3.56 -11.22 12.43
CA LEU A 211 -3.40 -10.58 11.14
C LEU A 211 -3.08 -11.60 10.04
N ASP A 212 -3.67 -11.43 8.87
CA ASP A 212 -3.30 -12.16 7.65
C ASP A 212 -2.09 -11.49 6.97
N GLN A 213 -2.06 -10.15 6.98
CA GLN A 213 -0.99 -9.35 6.37
C GLN A 213 -0.64 -8.15 7.26
N ILE A 214 0.57 -7.62 7.09
CA ILE A 214 1.04 -6.43 7.80
C ILE A 214 1.53 -5.44 6.76
N GLN A 215 1.03 -4.22 6.85
CA GLN A 215 1.53 -3.10 6.07
C GLN A 215 2.87 -2.65 6.67
N HIS A 216 3.89 -2.51 5.82
CA HIS A 216 5.30 -2.32 6.14
C HIS A 216 5.91 -3.49 6.91
N GLY A 217 5.81 -3.55 8.23
CA GLY A 217 6.33 -4.62 9.09
C GLY A 217 7.86 -4.68 9.19
N VAL A 218 8.58 -3.68 8.66
CA VAL A 218 10.04 -3.75 8.42
C VAL A 218 10.86 -3.82 9.69
N LEU A 219 10.34 -3.33 10.82
CA LEU A 219 11.04 -3.43 12.11
C LEU A 219 11.12 -4.86 12.64
N ALA A 220 10.33 -5.80 12.11
CA ALA A 220 10.47 -7.24 12.41
C ALA A 220 11.89 -7.75 12.15
N ALA A 221 12.62 -7.16 11.19
CA ALA A 221 14.00 -7.52 10.88
C ALA A 221 14.98 -7.33 12.05
N LYS A 222 14.61 -6.56 13.07
CA LYS A 222 15.42 -6.37 14.28
C LYS A 222 15.35 -7.55 15.27
N SER A 223 14.49 -8.55 15.03
CA SER A 223 14.27 -9.68 15.93
C SER A 223 14.10 -11.01 15.17
N GLU A 224 15.09 -11.91 15.32
CA GLU A 224 14.99 -13.26 14.74
C GLU A 224 13.74 -14.01 15.22
N LYS A 225 13.33 -13.80 16.48
CA LYS A 225 12.11 -14.41 17.04
C LYS A 225 10.87 -13.93 16.26
N VAL A 226 10.79 -12.63 15.98
CA VAL A 226 9.65 -12.04 15.27
C VAL A 226 9.63 -12.51 13.81
N MET A 227 10.79 -12.48 13.13
CA MET A 227 10.88 -13.00 11.75
C MET A 227 10.46 -14.46 11.66
N ARG A 228 10.92 -15.30 12.58
CA ARG A 228 10.53 -16.72 12.63
C ARG A 228 9.02 -16.87 12.84
N TYR A 229 8.44 -16.10 13.78
CA TYR A 229 7.00 -16.14 14.03
C TYR A 229 6.20 -15.80 12.76
N LEU A 230 6.58 -14.73 12.03
CA LEU A 230 5.94 -14.34 10.79
C LEU A 230 6.06 -15.42 9.71
N ALA A 231 7.23 -16.00 9.54
CA ALA A 231 7.49 -17.08 8.58
C ALA A 231 6.67 -18.34 8.91
N ASP A 232 6.72 -18.81 10.18
CA ASP A 232 6.02 -20.00 10.64
C ASP A 232 4.49 -19.90 10.52
N ASN A 233 3.94 -18.67 10.69
CA ASN A 233 2.51 -18.40 10.58
C ASN A 233 2.09 -17.90 9.18
N ASN A 234 3.02 -17.87 8.21
CA ASN A 234 2.78 -17.43 6.83
C ASN A 234 2.16 -16.01 6.73
N ILE A 235 2.51 -15.13 7.67
CA ILE A 235 2.05 -13.74 7.69
C ILE A 235 2.85 -12.93 6.67
N GLN A 236 2.15 -12.29 5.73
CA GLN A 236 2.77 -11.50 4.67
C GLN A 236 3.05 -10.07 5.11
N LEU A 237 4.21 -9.53 4.76
CA LEU A 237 4.53 -8.12 4.91
C LEU A 237 4.44 -7.39 3.56
N ASN A 238 3.64 -6.32 3.50
CA ASN A 238 3.51 -5.47 2.32
C ASN A 238 4.48 -4.28 2.46
N VAL A 239 5.71 -4.48 2.02
CA VAL A 239 6.82 -3.55 2.22
C VAL A 239 6.80 -2.43 1.17
N CYS A 240 7.08 -1.20 1.59
CA CYS A 240 7.09 0.00 0.74
C CYS A 240 8.48 0.67 0.81
N PRO A 241 9.44 0.27 -0.04
CA PRO A 241 10.85 0.64 0.14
C PRO A 241 11.12 2.13 0.11
N THR A 242 10.56 2.87 -0.86
CA THR A 242 10.78 4.32 -0.93
C THR A 242 10.12 5.05 0.23
N SER A 243 8.90 4.65 0.65
CA SER A 243 8.25 5.19 1.84
C SER A 243 9.15 5.02 3.07
N ASN A 244 9.67 3.81 3.30
CA ASN A 244 10.51 3.52 4.46
C ASN A 244 11.82 4.34 4.47
N VAL A 245 12.41 4.62 3.31
CA VAL A 245 13.58 5.52 3.21
C VAL A 245 13.17 6.98 3.44
N MET A 246 12.09 7.43 2.80
CA MET A 246 11.63 8.82 2.87
C MET A 246 11.07 9.21 4.24
N LEU A 247 10.61 8.25 5.03
CA LEU A 247 10.16 8.43 6.42
C LEU A 247 11.25 8.08 7.45
N LYS A 248 12.50 7.88 6.99
CA LYS A 248 13.67 7.60 7.85
C LYS A 248 13.55 6.32 8.70
N VAL A 249 12.70 5.38 8.28
CA VAL A 249 12.58 4.07 8.92
C VAL A 249 13.85 3.25 8.69
N CYS A 250 14.46 3.41 7.52
CA CYS A 250 15.79 2.89 7.20
C CYS A 250 16.62 3.96 6.48
N ALA A 251 17.95 3.77 6.46
CA ALA A 251 18.87 4.77 5.95
C ALA A 251 18.83 4.88 4.40
N ASP A 252 18.75 3.74 3.72
CA ASP A 252 18.79 3.65 2.27
C ASP A 252 18.30 2.27 1.79
N TYR A 253 18.21 2.09 0.45
CA TYR A 253 17.78 0.83 -0.14
C TYR A 253 18.78 -0.32 0.05
N LYS A 254 20.08 -0.03 0.24
CA LYS A 254 21.12 -1.05 0.41
C LYS A 254 21.04 -1.73 1.78
N THR A 255 20.66 -0.96 2.79
CA THR A 255 20.49 -1.43 4.17
C THR A 255 19.01 -1.67 4.51
N HIS A 256 18.14 -1.68 3.50
CA HIS A 256 16.71 -1.84 3.71
C HIS A 256 16.39 -3.21 4.35
N PRO A 257 15.55 -3.25 5.40
CA PRO A 257 15.23 -4.48 6.12
C PRO A 257 14.64 -5.62 5.28
N ILE A 258 14.06 -5.33 4.11
CA ILE A 258 13.48 -6.34 3.20
C ILE A 258 14.47 -7.46 2.86
N HIS A 259 15.77 -7.17 2.77
CA HIS A 259 16.81 -8.17 2.51
C HIS A 259 16.82 -9.24 3.61
N ALA A 260 16.92 -8.81 4.87
CA ALA A 260 16.95 -9.71 6.02
C ALA A 260 15.62 -10.47 6.19
N LEU A 261 14.48 -9.79 5.99
CA LEU A 261 13.16 -10.41 6.07
C LEU A 261 13.03 -11.56 5.06
N PHE A 262 13.35 -11.29 3.79
CA PHE A 262 13.27 -12.30 2.73
C PHE A 262 14.24 -13.45 2.96
N GLU A 263 15.51 -13.19 3.33
CA GLU A 263 16.52 -14.22 3.63
C GLU A 263 16.14 -15.11 4.81
N ASN A 264 15.34 -14.60 5.77
CA ASN A 264 14.82 -15.38 6.90
C ASN A 264 13.45 -16.02 6.61
N GLY A 265 13.02 -16.08 5.34
CA GLY A 265 11.82 -16.78 4.90
C GLY A 265 10.51 -16.07 5.19
N VAL A 266 10.54 -14.81 5.60
CA VAL A 266 9.33 -14.00 5.77
C VAL A 266 8.75 -13.71 4.38
N LYS A 267 7.46 -13.91 4.23
CA LYS A 267 6.72 -13.61 3.01
C LYS A 267 6.61 -12.10 2.84
N VAL A 268 7.27 -11.54 1.84
CA VAL A 268 7.28 -10.09 1.58
C VAL A 268 6.77 -9.77 0.19
N THR A 269 6.16 -8.60 0.03
CA THR A 269 5.82 -7.98 -1.27
C THR A 269 6.41 -6.59 -1.35
N ILE A 270 6.46 -6.01 -2.55
CA ILE A 270 6.93 -4.66 -2.79
C ILE A 270 5.76 -3.82 -3.29
N ASN A 271 5.56 -2.64 -2.70
CA ASN A 271 4.38 -1.80 -2.89
C ASN A 271 4.75 -0.33 -2.92
N THR A 272 3.81 0.54 -3.33
CA THR A 272 4.07 1.97 -3.54
C THR A 272 3.68 2.88 -2.38
N ASP A 273 2.75 2.45 -1.50
CA ASP A 273 2.18 3.27 -0.43
C ASP A 273 1.55 4.58 -0.96
N ASP A 274 2.11 5.72 -0.63
CA ASP A 274 1.70 7.05 -1.09
C ASP A 274 2.50 7.47 -2.36
N LEU A 275 2.27 6.80 -3.49
CA LEU A 275 3.00 7.00 -4.75
C LEU A 275 3.11 8.49 -5.14
N LEU A 276 2.04 9.26 -4.96
CA LEU A 276 2.01 10.69 -5.26
C LEU A 276 3.03 11.49 -4.46
N ILE A 277 3.28 11.11 -3.22
CA ILE A 277 4.21 11.78 -2.33
C ILE A 277 5.64 11.30 -2.60
N PHE A 278 5.83 10.00 -2.64
CA PHE A 278 7.17 9.40 -2.77
C PHE A 278 7.68 9.38 -4.22
N ASN A 279 6.80 9.67 -5.19
CA ASN A 279 7.10 9.76 -6.62
C ASN A 279 7.94 8.57 -7.12
N SER A 280 7.51 7.38 -6.72
CA SER A 280 8.17 6.12 -7.07
C SER A 280 7.13 5.10 -7.52
N THR A 281 7.18 4.74 -8.79
CA THR A 281 6.33 3.71 -9.38
C THR A 281 6.75 2.32 -8.91
N LEU A 282 5.87 1.34 -9.02
CA LEU A 282 6.19 -0.02 -8.60
C LEU A 282 7.39 -0.61 -9.34
N SER A 283 7.51 -0.34 -10.65
CA SER A 283 8.70 -0.74 -11.43
C SER A 283 9.98 -0.07 -10.93
N GLU A 284 9.90 1.18 -10.48
CA GLU A 284 11.05 1.88 -9.88
C GLU A 284 11.41 1.31 -8.51
N GLU A 285 10.44 0.88 -7.69
CA GLU A 285 10.70 0.21 -6.42
C GLU A 285 11.56 -1.05 -6.63
N TYR A 286 11.16 -1.91 -7.57
CA TYR A 286 11.94 -3.11 -7.93
C TYR A 286 13.34 -2.76 -8.45
N LEU A 287 13.45 -1.76 -9.33
CA LEU A 287 14.72 -1.34 -9.91
C LEU A 287 15.68 -0.74 -8.87
N LYS A 288 15.17 0.04 -7.92
CA LYS A 288 15.95 0.61 -6.81
C LYS A 288 16.52 -0.48 -5.91
N LEU A 289 15.73 -1.48 -5.54
CA LEU A 289 16.19 -2.62 -4.75
C LEU A 289 17.21 -3.48 -5.51
N TYR A 290 17.01 -3.70 -6.80
CA TYR A 290 17.99 -4.38 -7.64
C TYR A 290 19.35 -3.64 -7.66
N LYS A 291 19.32 -2.33 -7.92
CA LYS A 291 20.52 -1.48 -7.88
C LYS A 291 21.18 -1.41 -6.50
N ALA A 292 20.41 -1.60 -5.45
CA ALA A 292 20.89 -1.68 -4.07
C ALA A 292 21.55 -3.04 -3.73
N GLY A 293 21.48 -4.03 -4.63
CA GLY A 293 22.15 -5.32 -4.50
C GLY A 293 21.24 -6.52 -4.25
N MET A 294 19.93 -6.34 -4.26
CA MET A 294 18.99 -7.48 -4.19
C MET A 294 19.05 -8.27 -5.50
N LYS A 295 19.10 -9.61 -5.43
CA LYS A 295 19.21 -10.44 -6.62
C LYS A 295 17.94 -10.36 -7.47
N ALA A 296 18.08 -10.34 -8.79
CA ALA A 296 16.95 -10.31 -9.70
C ALA A 296 16.02 -11.52 -9.54
N ASP A 297 16.57 -12.69 -9.24
CA ASP A 297 15.80 -13.92 -9.03
C ASP A 297 14.99 -13.85 -7.71
N ASP A 298 15.55 -13.24 -6.65
CA ASP A 298 14.84 -13.03 -5.38
C ASP A 298 13.68 -12.03 -5.58
N LEU A 299 13.92 -10.95 -6.33
CA LEU A 299 12.90 -9.97 -6.69
C LEU A 299 11.77 -10.58 -7.55
N GLU A 300 12.11 -11.55 -8.44
CA GLU A 300 11.10 -12.30 -9.17
C GLU A 300 10.23 -13.16 -8.25
N VAL A 301 10.83 -13.83 -7.26
CA VAL A 301 10.06 -14.59 -6.24
C VAL A 301 9.12 -13.66 -5.49
N ILE A 302 9.59 -12.49 -5.05
CA ILE A 302 8.77 -11.48 -4.36
C ILE A 302 7.62 -11.01 -5.25
N ARG A 303 7.88 -10.75 -6.54
CA ARG A 303 6.85 -10.37 -7.50
C ARG A 303 5.77 -11.45 -7.65
N GLN A 304 6.17 -12.72 -7.74
CA GLN A 304 5.24 -13.85 -7.83
C GLN A 304 4.41 -14.02 -6.55
N ILE A 305 5.01 -13.81 -5.37
CA ILE A 305 4.28 -13.80 -4.10
C ILE A 305 3.16 -12.76 -4.16
N GLY A 306 3.47 -11.54 -4.58
CA GLY A 306 2.48 -10.46 -4.66
C GLY A 306 1.35 -10.75 -5.64
N LEU A 307 1.63 -11.34 -6.80
CA LEU A 307 0.60 -11.72 -7.78
C LEU A 307 -0.38 -12.80 -7.26
N CYS A 308 -0.03 -13.51 -6.19
CA CYS A 308 -0.88 -14.50 -5.54
C CYS A 308 -1.48 -14.02 -4.21
N GLY A 309 -1.03 -12.89 -3.68
CA GLY A 309 -1.23 -12.47 -2.28
C GLY A 309 -2.65 -12.11 -1.86
N GLU A 310 -3.57 -11.80 -2.77
CA GLU A 310 -4.98 -11.45 -2.48
C GLU A 310 -5.96 -12.61 -2.76
N ARG A 311 -5.46 -13.80 -3.06
CA ARG A 311 -6.30 -14.99 -3.25
C ARG A 311 -6.37 -15.76 -1.95
N LYS A 312 -7.57 -15.85 -1.35
CA LYS A 312 -7.88 -16.85 -0.30
C LYS A 312 -8.17 -18.22 -0.91
#